data_c811252e3fcab191a8a43809bff699ba
#
_entry.id   c811252e3fcab191a8a43809bff699ba
#
_cell.length_a   1.000
_cell.length_b   1.000
_cell.length_c   1.000
_cell.angle_alpha   90.00
_cell.angle_beta   90.00
_cell.angle_gamma   90.00
#
_symmetry.space_group_name_H-M   'P 1'
#
loop_
_entity.id
_entity.type
_entity.pdbx_description
1 polymer ?
#
loop_
_entity_poly.entity_id
_entity_poly.type
_entity_poly.pdbx_seq_one_letter_code
_entity_poly.pdbx_strand_id
1 'polypeptide(L)'
;MDAMLSVAALHLRSQEPDNKALVRASHAYAASTLEEYCKLLDNGITAENAEALFLTATLIAFQASGSRIFLKEDADANATEPGSRYVLPLPWFHAFQGVKTVVASSWPWIRASSTVKAVIDAQPSFQLDFNPTGPQSFFGHLLD
;
A
#
# COMPACT_ATOMS: atom_id res chain seq x y z
N MET A 1 -9.96 -10.51 7.12
CA MET A 1 -10.49 -9.45 8.02
C MET A 1 -9.35 -8.58 8.58
N ASP A 2 -8.23 -9.15 8.97
CA ASP A 2 -7.10 -8.47 9.64
C ASP A 2 -6.46 -7.35 8.82
N ALA A 3 -6.41 -7.46 7.49
CA ALA A 3 -5.92 -6.40 6.62
C ALA A 3 -6.69 -5.07 6.81
N MET A 4 -7.99 -5.12 6.93
CA MET A 4 -8.82 -3.94 7.20
C MET A 4 -8.58 -3.39 8.60
N LEU A 5 -8.48 -4.28 9.60
CA LEU A 5 -8.19 -3.89 10.99
C LEU A 5 -6.80 -3.29 11.13
N SER A 6 -5.82 -3.79 10.37
CA SER A 6 -4.47 -3.24 10.31
C SER A 6 -4.47 -1.78 9.84
N VAL A 7 -5.19 -1.50 8.74
CA VAL A 7 -5.31 -0.12 8.20
C VAL A 7 -6.12 0.77 9.13
N ALA A 8 -7.21 0.27 9.72
CA ALA A 8 -8.00 1.01 10.69
C ALA A 8 -7.18 1.40 11.94
N ALA A 9 -6.40 0.45 12.48
CA ALA A 9 -5.52 0.71 13.62
C ALA A 9 -4.41 1.71 13.26
N LEU A 10 -3.87 1.66 12.03
CA LEU A 10 -2.91 2.64 11.54
C LEU A 10 -3.54 4.05 11.44
N HIS A 11 -4.76 4.13 10.94
CA HIS A 11 -5.50 5.40 10.88
C HIS A 11 -5.77 5.98 12.26
N LEU A 12 -6.25 5.17 13.21
CA LEU A 12 -6.44 5.62 14.59
C LEU A 12 -5.12 6.05 15.25
N ARG A 13 -4.02 5.34 14.98
CA ARG A 13 -2.68 5.73 15.41
C ARG A 13 -2.30 7.12 14.91
N SER A 14 -2.71 7.53 13.70
CA SER A 14 -2.43 8.87 13.19
C SER A 14 -3.15 9.99 13.96
N GLN A 15 -4.23 9.66 14.65
CA GLN A 15 -4.98 10.59 15.50
C GLN A 15 -4.49 10.57 16.96
N GLU A 16 -3.97 9.42 17.41
CA GLU A 16 -3.48 9.19 18.77
C GLU A 16 -2.08 8.56 18.73
N PRO A 17 -1.03 9.32 18.34
CA PRO A 17 0.33 8.76 18.10
C PRO A 17 0.95 8.14 19.36
N ASP A 18 0.65 8.67 20.54
CA ASP A 18 1.19 8.19 21.82
C ASP A 18 0.47 6.93 22.35
N ASN A 19 -0.60 6.49 21.70
CA ASN A 19 -1.38 5.33 22.13
C ASN A 19 -0.67 4.02 21.76
N LYS A 20 0.13 3.51 22.70
CA LYS A 20 0.90 2.26 22.52
C LYS A 20 0.04 1.03 22.24
N ALA A 21 -1.24 1.04 22.63
CA ALA A 21 -2.15 -0.07 22.32
C ALA A 21 -2.48 -0.11 20.84
N LEU A 22 -2.73 1.06 20.21
CA LEU A 22 -2.97 1.18 18.77
C LEU A 22 -1.72 0.79 17.95
N VAL A 23 -0.54 1.18 18.40
CA VAL A 23 0.72 0.78 17.76
C VAL A 23 0.86 -0.74 17.74
N ARG A 24 0.64 -1.40 18.89
CA ARG A 24 0.71 -2.87 18.99
C ARG A 24 -0.38 -3.55 18.15
N ALA A 25 -1.62 -3.05 18.19
CA ALA A 25 -2.71 -3.58 17.39
C ALA A 25 -2.43 -3.50 15.89
N SER A 26 -1.96 -2.34 15.42
CA SER A 26 -1.58 -2.14 14.01
C SER A 26 -0.53 -3.17 13.56
N HIS A 27 0.53 -3.37 14.35
CA HIS A 27 1.58 -4.33 14.04
C HIS A 27 1.08 -5.78 14.11
N ALA A 28 0.24 -6.13 15.10
CA ALA A 28 -0.29 -7.48 15.25
C ALA A 28 -1.19 -7.86 14.07
N TYR A 29 -2.12 -6.98 13.69
CA TYR A 29 -2.99 -7.22 12.53
C TYR A 29 -2.20 -7.24 11.21
N ALA A 30 -1.17 -6.40 11.06
CA ALA A 30 -0.31 -6.43 9.88
C ALA A 30 0.44 -7.76 9.78
N ALA A 31 1.01 -8.25 10.87
CA ALA A 31 1.72 -9.54 10.90
C ALA A 31 0.79 -10.71 10.57
N SER A 32 -0.41 -10.77 11.19
CA SER A 32 -1.42 -11.78 10.89
C SER A 32 -1.87 -11.74 9.42
N THR A 33 -2.07 -10.53 8.88
CA THR A 33 -2.41 -10.34 7.46
C THR A 33 -1.34 -10.90 6.53
N LEU A 34 -0.06 -10.60 6.79
CA LEU A 34 1.06 -11.07 5.98
C LEU A 34 1.18 -12.59 6.05
N GLU A 35 1.03 -13.19 7.22
CA GLU A 35 1.08 -14.65 7.38
C GLU A 35 -0.01 -15.36 6.57
N GLU A 36 -1.26 -14.89 6.67
CA GLU A 36 -2.38 -15.46 5.90
C GLU A 36 -2.23 -15.22 4.40
N TYR A 37 -1.79 -14.03 4.02
CA TYR A 37 -1.55 -13.68 2.63
C TYR A 37 -0.49 -14.57 1.97
N CYS A 38 0.63 -14.81 2.65
CA CYS A 38 1.67 -15.73 2.17
C CYS A 38 1.13 -17.16 2.02
N LYS A 39 0.38 -17.67 3.00
CA LYS A 39 -0.25 -19.01 2.91
C LYS A 39 -1.18 -19.12 1.69
N LEU A 40 -1.96 -18.08 1.40
CA LEU A 40 -2.85 -18.07 0.24
C LEU A 40 -2.07 -18.03 -1.08
N LEU A 41 -0.97 -17.28 -1.13
CA LEU A 41 -0.10 -17.24 -2.32
C LEU A 41 0.57 -18.61 -2.57
N ASP A 42 1.04 -19.27 -1.52
CA ASP A 42 1.66 -20.61 -1.60
C ASP A 42 0.68 -21.66 -2.14
N ASN A 43 -0.61 -21.52 -1.83
CA ASN A 43 -1.68 -22.36 -2.36
C ASN A 43 -2.05 -22.05 -3.83
N GLY A 44 -1.51 -20.96 -4.37
CA GLY A 44 -1.77 -20.50 -5.72
C GLY A 44 -2.97 -19.57 -5.86
N ILE A 45 -2.94 -18.77 -6.94
CA ILE A 45 -4.00 -17.82 -7.27
C ILE A 45 -5.06 -18.54 -8.10
N THR A 46 -6.32 -18.47 -7.67
CA THR A 46 -7.48 -19.09 -8.33
C THR A 46 -8.57 -18.04 -8.58
N ALA A 47 -9.58 -18.39 -9.38
CA ALA A 47 -10.73 -17.53 -9.60
C ALA A 47 -11.49 -17.17 -8.29
N GLU A 48 -11.44 -18.05 -7.30
CA GLU A 48 -12.16 -17.87 -6.02
C GLU A 48 -11.42 -16.92 -5.07
N ASN A 49 -10.07 -16.90 -5.10
CA ASN A 49 -9.26 -16.10 -4.17
C ASN A 49 -8.61 -14.86 -4.80
N ALA A 50 -8.64 -14.73 -6.12
CA ALA A 50 -7.96 -13.67 -6.87
C ALA A 50 -8.34 -12.25 -6.41
N GLU A 51 -9.64 -12.01 -6.23
CA GLU A 51 -10.16 -10.70 -5.79
C GLU A 51 -9.71 -10.39 -4.36
N ALA A 52 -9.84 -11.35 -3.45
CA ALA A 52 -9.42 -11.20 -2.07
C ALA A 52 -7.90 -10.98 -1.94
N LEU A 53 -7.09 -11.69 -2.73
CA LEU A 53 -5.64 -11.50 -2.79
C LEU A 53 -5.26 -10.12 -3.32
N PHE A 54 -5.91 -9.65 -4.39
CA PHE A 54 -5.70 -8.30 -4.92
C PHE A 54 -6.01 -7.22 -3.88
N LEU A 55 -7.19 -7.28 -3.25
CA LEU A 55 -7.60 -6.32 -2.23
C LEU A 55 -6.67 -6.35 -1.01
N THR A 56 -6.26 -7.54 -0.57
CA THR A 56 -5.32 -7.69 0.55
C THR A 56 -3.95 -7.11 0.19
N ALA A 57 -3.42 -7.40 -1.01
CA ALA A 57 -2.17 -6.83 -1.49
C ALA A 57 -2.20 -5.29 -1.50
N THR A 58 -3.32 -4.72 -1.96
CA THR A 58 -3.52 -3.26 -1.98
C THR A 58 -3.52 -2.68 -0.57
N LEU A 59 -4.19 -3.32 0.40
CA LEU A 59 -4.20 -2.88 1.80
C LEU A 59 -2.81 -3.00 2.46
N ILE A 60 -2.04 -4.06 2.14
CA ILE A 60 -0.65 -4.21 2.59
C ILE A 60 0.23 -3.08 2.06
N ALA A 61 0.11 -2.74 0.76
CA ALA A 61 0.85 -1.63 0.16
C ALA A 61 0.46 -0.28 0.79
N PHE A 62 -0.83 -0.08 1.07
CA PHE A 62 -1.32 1.11 1.77
C PHE A 62 -0.76 1.19 3.20
N GLN A 63 -0.79 0.08 3.94
CA GLN A 63 -0.21 -0.03 5.27
C GLN A 63 1.29 0.29 5.27
N ALA A 64 2.04 -0.24 4.31
CA ALA A 64 3.47 0.02 4.17
C ALA A 64 3.75 1.51 3.88
N SER A 65 2.90 2.16 3.08
CA SER A 65 3.01 3.58 2.78
C SER A 65 2.71 4.46 4.00
N GLY A 66 1.61 4.18 4.70
CA GLY A 66 1.20 4.94 5.88
C GLY A 66 2.17 4.77 7.05
N SER A 67 2.72 3.57 7.26
CA SER A 67 3.69 3.31 8.33
C SER A 67 4.97 4.13 8.19
N ARG A 68 5.36 4.55 6.98
CA ARG A 68 6.54 5.38 6.75
C ARG A 68 6.44 6.77 7.38
N ILE A 69 5.25 7.32 7.47
CA ILE A 69 5.04 8.64 8.08
C ILE A 69 5.53 8.60 9.53
N PHE A 70 5.14 7.56 10.27
CA PHE A 70 5.55 7.40 11.67
C PHE A 70 7.04 7.09 11.84
N LEU A 71 7.62 6.27 10.94
CA LEU A 71 9.06 5.97 10.99
C LEU A 71 9.92 7.21 10.75
N LYS A 72 9.45 8.15 9.93
CA LYS A 72 10.15 9.41 9.69
C LYS A 72 10.09 10.32 10.91
N GLU A 73 8.94 10.45 11.54
CA GLU A 73 8.75 11.24 12.75
C GLU A 73 9.63 10.71 13.90
N ASP A 74 9.69 9.39 14.09
CA ASP A 74 10.55 8.75 15.09
C ASP A 74 12.05 8.96 14.79
N ALA A 75 12.45 8.94 13.52
CA ALA A 75 13.83 9.18 13.09
C ALA A 75 14.24 10.64 13.26
N ASP A 76 13.37 11.59 12.89
CA ASP A 76 13.64 13.03 13.02
C ASP A 76 13.70 13.45 14.51
N ALA A 77 12.89 12.81 15.37
CA ALA A 77 12.93 13.04 16.82
C ALA A 77 14.25 12.56 17.48
N ASN A 78 14.92 11.58 16.89
CA ASN A 78 16.18 11.02 17.39
C ASN A 78 17.43 11.50 16.62
N ALA A 79 17.27 12.30 15.57
CA ALA A 79 18.37 12.77 14.75
C ALA A 79 19.16 13.88 15.46
N THR A 80 20.29 13.52 16.08
CA THR A 80 21.27 14.46 16.68
C THR A 80 22.30 14.94 15.64
N GLU A 81 22.24 14.46 14.39
CA GLU A 81 23.21 14.78 13.34
C GLU A 81 22.53 15.30 12.06
N PRO A 82 22.96 16.47 11.51
CA PRO A 82 22.51 16.99 10.23
C PRO A 82 23.21 16.22 9.10
N GLY A 83 22.67 15.07 8.72
CA GLY A 83 23.27 14.21 7.70
C GLY A 83 22.51 12.90 7.49
N SER A 84 21.26 12.82 7.92
CA SER A 84 20.44 11.64 7.72
C SER A 84 20.44 11.23 6.24
N ARG A 85 21.20 10.18 5.92
CA ARG A 85 21.21 9.56 4.58
C ARG A 85 19.79 9.17 4.22
N TYR A 86 19.30 9.71 3.12
CA TYR A 86 18.05 9.26 2.53
C TYR A 86 18.12 7.74 2.29
N VAL A 87 17.36 6.98 3.09
CA VAL A 87 17.24 5.54 2.92
C VAL A 87 16.07 5.28 1.97
N LEU A 88 16.36 4.62 0.85
CA LEU A 88 15.32 4.19 -0.09
C LEU A 88 14.28 3.32 0.64
N PRO A 89 12.99 3.59 0.43
CA PRO A 89 11.91 2.86 1.11
C PRO A 89 11.67 1.50 0.47
N LEU A 90 12.65 0.60 0.54
CA LEU A 90 12.59 -0.74 -0.06
C LEU A 90 11.33 -1.54 0.33
N PRO A 91 10.88 -1.56 1.61
CA PRO A 91 9.65 -2.28 1.96
C PRO A 91 8.42 -1.76 1.23
N TRP A 92 8.30 -0.44 1.09
CA TRP A 92 7.21 0.19 0.32
C TRP A 92 7.28 -0.21 -1.16
N PHE A 93 8.45 -0.12 -1.76
CA PHE A 93 8.65 -0.49 -3.16
C PHE A 93 8.32 -1.96 -3.40
N HIS A 94 8.78 -2.87 -2.52
CA HIS A 94 8.47 -4.30 -2.62
C HIS A 94 6.98 -4.59 -2.46
N ALA A 95 6.29 -3.89 -1.55
CA ALA A 95 4.84 -4.04 -1.39
C ALA A 95 4.10 -3.68 -2.69
N PHE A 96 4.45 -2.57 -3.34
CA PHE A 96 3.84 -2.18 -4.62
C PHE A 96 4.21 -3.14 -5.77
N GLN A 97 5.42 -3.66 -5.82
CA GLN A 97 5.78 -4.72 -6.78
C GLN A 97 4.97 -5.99 -6.54
N GLY A 98 4.70 -6.33 -5.28
CA GLY A 98 3.82 -7.43 -4.90
C GLY A 98 2.40 -7.27 -5.46
N VAL A 99 1.80 -6.08 -5.31
CA VAL A 99 0.48 -5.77 -5.90
C VAL A 99 0.51 -5.96 -7.42
N LYS A 100 1.53 -5.42 -8.10
CA LYS A 100 1.67 -5.56 -9.56
C LYS A 100 1.75 -7.03 -9.98
N THR A 101 2.49 -7.84 -9.25
CA THR A 101 2.64 -9.27 -9.54
C THR A 101 1.31 -10.01 -9.39
N VAL A 102 0.57 -9.73 -8.31
CA VAL A 102 -0.76 -10.32 -8.10
C VAL A 102 -1.72 -9.90 -9.19
N VAL A 103 -1.76 -8.61 -9.56
CA VAL A 103 -2.59 -8.11 -10.66
C VAL A 103 -2.27 -8.85 -11.96
N ALA A 104 -0.99 -8.95 -12.33
CA ALA A 104 -0.58 -9.61 -13.56
C ALA A 104 -1.00 -11.09 -13.60
N SER A 105 -0.87 -11.79 -12.45
CA SER A 105 -1.22 -13.22 -12.35
C SER A 105 -2.72 -13.48 -12.25
N SER A 106 -3.49 -12.55 -11.70
CA SER A 106 -4.93 -12.71 -11.45
C SER A 106 -5.84 -12.00 -12.46
N TRP A 107 -5.26 -11.22 -13.39
CA TRP A 107 -6.00 -10.38 -14.32
C TRP A 107 -7.17 -11.05 -15.03
N PRO A 108 -7.07 -12.32 -15.50
CA PRO A 108 -8.20 -12.99 -16.17
C PRO A 108 -9.46 -13.06 -15.31
N TRP A 109 -9.31 -13.13 -14.00
CA TRP A 109 -10.42 -13.26 -13.04
C TRP A 109 -10.88 -11.92 -12.48
N ILE A 110 -9.94 -11.00 -12.17
CA ILE A 110 -10.28 -9.74 -11.49
C ILE A 110 -10.77 -8.63 -12.42
N ARG A 111 -10.43 -8.68 -13.71
CA ARG A 111 -10.77 -7.62 -14.68
C ARG A 111 -12.27 -7.32 -14.82
N ALA A 112 -13.12 -8.30 -14.52
CA ALA A 112 -14.58 -8.16 -14.59
C ALA A 112 -15.21 -7.83 -13.21
N SER A 113 -14.41 -7.80 -12.13
CA SER A 113 -14.91 -7.49 -10.79
C SER A 113 -15.25 -6.00 -10.67
N SER A 114 -16.48 -5.73 -10.23
CA SER A 114 -16.94 -4.36 -9.94
C SER A 114 -16.19 -3.75 -8.75
N THR A 115 -15.83 -4.56 -7.75
CA THR A 115 -15.05 -4.14 -6.57
C THR A 115 -13.65 -3.71 -6.97
N VAL A 116 -12.95 -4.55 -7.76
CA VAL A 116 -11.61 -4.22 -8.25
C VAL A 116 -11.63 -2.98 -9.11
N LYS A 117 -12.62 -2.86 -10.00
CA LYS A 117 -12.81 -1.66 -10.83
C LYS A 117 -12.99 -0.42 -9.97
N ALA A 118 -13.83 -0.47 -8.95
CA ALA A 118 -14.05 0.67 -8.05
C ALA A 118 -12.76 1.09 -7.32
N VAL A 119 -11.93 0.12 -6.88
CA VAL A 119 -10.63 0.41 -6.25
C VAL A 119 -9.66 1.06 -7.24
N ILE A 120 -9.60 0.57 -8.47
CA ILE A 120 -8.75 1.15 -9.52
C ILE A 120 -9.21 2.57 -9.87
N ASP A 121 -10.49 2.76 -10.11
CA ASP A 121 -11.07 4.05 -10.49
C ASP A 121 -10.92 5.11 -9.37
N ALA A 122 -10.84 4.67 -8.11
CA ALA A 122 -10.60 5.56 -6.97
C ALA A 122 -9.14 6.01 -6.83
N GLN A 123 -8.20 5.42 -7.57
CA GLN A 123 -6.79 5.81 -7.48
C GLN A 123 -6.54 7.11 -8.27
N PRO A 124 -6.07 8.19 -7.62
CA PRO A 124 -5.79 9.46 -8.32
C PRO A 124 -4.81 9.32 -9.48
N SER A 125 -3.84 8.39 -9.36
CA SER A 125 -2.82 8.15 -10.38
C SER A 125 -3.37 7.63 -11.71
N PHE A 126 -4.52 6.95 -11.70
CA PHE A 126 -5.15 6.48 -12.94
C PHE A 126 -6.04 7.55 -13.60
N GLN A 127 -6.27 8.67 -12.92
CA GLN A 127 -6.98 9.83 -13.47
C GLN A 127 -6.01 10.85 -14.05
N LEU A 128 -4.70 10.64 -13.91
CA LEU A 128 -3.68 11.50 -14.49
C LEU A 128 -3.63 11.27 -16.00
N ASP A 129 -3.72 12.35 -16.75
CA ASP A 129 -3.44 12.32 -18.18
C ASP A 129 -1.93 12.17 -18.39
N PHE A 130 -1.51 10.97 -18.77
CA PHE A 130 -0.12 10.66 -19.11
C PHE A 130 0.25 11.05 -20.55
N ASN A 131 -0.64 11.74 -21.29
CA ASN A 131 -0.32 12.26 -22.62
C ASN A 131 0.70 13.42 -22.49
N PRO A 132 1.96 13.23 -22.87
CA PRO A 132 3.01 14.24 -22.68
C PRO A 132 2.83 15.49 -23.57
N THR A 133 1.89 15.48 -24.52
CA THR A 133 1.73 16.54 -25.50
C THR A 133 0.63 17.56 -25.17
N GLY A 134 -0.09 17.40 -24.07
CA GLY A 134 -1.15 18.33 -23.66
C GLY A 134 -0.66 19.36 -22.63
N PRO A 135 -1.08 20.64 -22.75
CA PRO A 135 -0.70 21.69 -21.79
C PRO A 135 -1.27 21.45 -20.37
N GLN A 136 -2.19 20.50 -20.22
CA GLN A 136 -2.74 20.05 -18.93
C GLN A 136 -2.18 18.69 -18.47
N SER A 137 -1.21 18.13 -19.17
CA SER A 137 -0.53 16.92 -18.75
C SER A 137 0.21 17.15 -17.45
N PHE A 138 0.17 16.16 -16.54
CA PHE A 138 0.94 16.20 -15.29
C PHE A 138 2.44 16.47 -15.50
N PHE A 139 2.99 16.03 -16.64
CA PHE A 139 4.39 16.23 -17.02
C PHE A 139 4.59 17.39 -18.01
N GLY A 140 3.53 18.08 -18.42
CA GLY A 140 3.60 19.15 -19.40
C GLY A 140 4.60 20.26 -19.03
N HIS A 141 4.68 20.60 -17.74
CA HIS A 141 5.59 21.59 -17.19
C HIS A 141 7.08 21.17 -17.17
N LEU A 142 7.39 19.90 -17.47
CA LEU A 142 8.77 19.40 -17.57
C LEU A 142 9.32 19.47 -19.01
N LEU A 143 8.48 19.85 -19.98
CA LEU A 143 8.83 19.92 -21.41
C LEU A 143 9.06 21.36 -21.90
N ASP A 144 8.80 22.34 -21.03
CA ASP A 144 9.13 23.77 -21.24
C ASP A 144 10.54 24.07 -20.68
#